data_4d493f72b75e5f7d9a772f7ec768698e
#
_entry.id   4d493f72b75e5f7d9a772f7ec768698e
#
_cell.length_a   1.000
_cell.length_b   1.000
_cell.length_c   1.000
_cell.angle_alpha   90.00
_cell.angle_beta   90.00
_cell.angle_gamma   90.00
#
_symmetry.space_group_name_H-M   'P 1'
#
loop_
_entity.id
_entity.type
_entity.pdbx_description
1 polymer ?
#
loop_
_entity_poly.entity_id
_entity_poly.type
_entity_poly.pdbx_seq_one_letter_code
_entity_poly.pdbx_strand_id
1 'polypeptide(L)'
;MKASRRKFLITTIAFSAAGIALFKSSLANAEWLSADFEPGSFDATMKQLLKGKPIVETDKIDLNIPEIAENGALVPITVTSSLKDIKNLAIVVEQNPIPLAIEAVLMPELEPFLSARLKLASTSFVFAIAETEKVCYSVKKKVKVTIGGCGG
;
A
#
# COMPACT_ATOMS: atom_id res chain seq x y z
N MET A 1 41.02 -49.37 0.37
CA MET A 1 39.55 -49.57 0.27
C MET A 1 39.01 -48.68 -0.84
N LYS A 2 38.65 -49.28 -2.00
CA LYS A 2 38.11 -48.51 -3.15
C LYS A 2 36.62 -48.30 -2.92
N ALA A 3 36.20 -47.09 -2.57
CA ALA A 3 34.79 -46.74 -2.49
C ALA A 3 34.18 -46.81 -3.90
N SER A 4 33.16 -47.64 -4.04
CA SER A 4 32.48 -47.83 -5.34
C SER A 4 31.77 -46.53 -5.70
N ARG A 5 31.98 -46.00 -6.92
CA ARG A 5 31.34 -44.79 -7.45
C ARG A 5 29.81 -44.83 -7.31
N ARG A 6 29.24 -46.03 -7.34
CA ARG A 6 27.80 -46.27 -7.17
C ARG A 6 27.32 -45.94 -5.73
N LYS A 7 28.13 -46.31 -4.70
CA LYS A 7 27.78 -45.97 -3.29
C LYS A 7 27.90 -44.50 -3.02
N PHE A 8 28.88 -43.80 -3.63
CA PHE A 8 29.02 -42.35 -3.49
C PHE A 8 27.82 -41.60 -4.08
N LEU A 9 27.33 -42.00 -5.27
CA LEU A 9 26.16 -41.36 -5.89
C LEU A 9 24.88 -41.60 -5.08
N ILE A 10 24.68 -42.77 -4.53
CA ILE A 10 23.50 -43.06 -3.69
C ILE A 10 23.51 -42.25 -2.40
N THR A 11 24.69 -42.06 -1.77
CA THR A 11 24.79 -41.28 -0.53
C THR A 11 24.58 -39.78 -0.79
N THR A 12 25.05 -39.24 -1.90
CA THR A 12 24.82 -37.82 -2.27
C THR A 12 23.34 -37.53 -2.57
N ILE A 13 22.65 -38.45 -3.27
CA ILE A 13 21.20 -38.29 -3.55
C ILE A 13 20.39 -38.39 -2.26
N ALA A 14 20.71 -39.28 -1.34
CA ALA A 14 20.02 -39.40 -0.06
C ALA A 14 20.19 -38.17 0.82
N PHE A 15 21.40 -37.55 0.81
CA PHE A 15 21.66 -36.33 1.57
C PHE A 15 20.95 -35.10 1.00
N SER A 16 20.82 -34.99 -0.33
CA SER A 16 20.08 -33.89 -0.96
C SER A 16 18.57 -33.99 -0.73
N ALA A 17 18.01 -35.20 -0.74
CA ALA A 17 16.58 -35.41 -0.44
C ALA A 17 16.22 -35.10 1.01
N ALA A 18 17.11 -35.43 1.97
CA ALA A 18 16.90 -35.10 3.39
C ALA A 18 17.04 -33.60 3.65
N GLY A 19 17.91 -32.87 2.94
CA GLY A 19 18.06 -31.41 3.03
C GLY A 19 16.83 -30.66 2.59
N ILE A 20 16.13 -31.08 1.58
CA ILE A 20 14.91 -30.43 1.07
C ILE A 20 13.74 -30.59 2.05
N ALA A 21 13.69 -31.69 2.82
CA ALA A 21 12.62 -31.91 3.79
C ALA A 21 12.74 -31.03 5.06
N LEU A 22 13.92 -30.46 5.34
CA LEU A 22 14.17 -29.60 6.52
C LEU A 22 13.94 -28.12 6.22
N PHE A 23 13.92 -27.70 4.95
CA PHE A 23 13.48 -26.38 4.57
C PHE A 23 11.94 -26.36 4.56
N LYS A 24 11.32 -26.21 5.73
CA LYS A 24 10.01 -25.59 5.78
C LYS A 24 10.20 -24.17 5.27
N SER A 25 10.00 -23.98 3.95
CA SER A 25 9.78 -22.66 3.41
C SER A 25 8.55 -22.12 4.15
N SER A 26 8.76 -21.24 5.11
CA SER A 26 7.71 -20.32 5.52
C SER A 26 7.42 -19.52 4.25
N LEU A 27 6.43 -19.98 3.48
CA LEU A 27 5.82 -19.18 2.44
C LEU A 27 5.35 -17.94 3.16
N ALA A 28 6.05 -16.84 2.95
CA ALA A 28 5.56 -15.54 3.34
C ALA A 28 4.24 -15.36 2.58
N ASN A 29 3.14 -15.66 3.24
CA ASN A 29 1.82 -15.33 2.72
C ASN A 29 1.71 -13.80 2.80
N ALA A 30 2.11 -13.14 1.71
CA ALA A 30 1.67 -11.77 1.48
C ALA A 30 0.16 -11.88 1.20
N GLU A 31 -0.65 -11.72 2.24
CA GLU A 31 -2.09 -11.64 2.12
C GLU A 31 -2.42 -10.30 1.47
N TRP A 32 -2.75 -10.34 0.20
CA TRP A 32 -3.27 -9.19 -0.52
C TRP A 32 -4.71 -8.99 -0.08
N LEU A 33 -4.97 -7.89 0.63
CA LEU A 33 -6.33 -7.49 1.03
C LEU A 33 -7.08 -6.94 -0.19
N SER A 34 -7.47 -7.82 -1.10
CA SER A 34 -8.18 -7.47 -2.33
C SER A 34 -9.50 -6.74 -2.05
N ALA A 35 -10.16 -7.04 -0.94
CA ALA A 35 -11.43 -6.45 -0.55
C ALA A 35 -11.34 -4.92 -0.34
N ASP A 36 -10.19 -4.39 0.05
CA ASP A 36 -10.01 -2.96 0.30
C ASP A 36 -9.88 -2.15 -1.01
N PHE A 37 -9.52 -2.83 -2.10
CA PHE A 37 -9.33 -2.26 -3.44
C PHE A 37 -10.47 -2.64 -4.42
N GLU A 38 -11.65 -2.90 -3.91
CA GLU A 38 -12.82 -3.14 -4.76
C GLU A 38 -13.55 -1.85 -5.14
N PRO A 39 -14.27 -1.86 -6.28
CA PRO A 39 -15.14 -0.75 -6.64
C PRO A 39 -16.17 -0.49 -5.54
N GLY A 40 -16.29 0.77 -5.13
CA GLY A 40 -17.20 1.13 -4.05
C GLY A 40 -17.40 2.63 -3.93
N SER A 41 -18.26 3.02 -3.00
CA SER A 41 -18.42 4.44 -2.68
C SER A 41 -17.29 4.93 -1.78
N PHE A 42 -16.97 6.22 -1.89
CA PHE A 42 -16.03 6.88 -1.00
C PHE A 42 -16.38 6.66 0.49
N ASP A 43 -17.65 6.78 0.85
CA ASP A 43 -18.09 6.60 2.24
C ASP A 43 -17.88 5.18 2.75
N ALA A 44 -18.13 4.18 1.91
CA ALA A 44 -17.88 2.78 2.27
C ALA A 44 -16.39 2.52 2.49
N THR A 45 -15.54 3.03 1.59
CA THR A 45 -14.08 2.94 1.69
C THR A 45 -13.57 3.64 2.96
N MET A 46 -14.05 4.85 3.25
CA MET A 46 -13.68 5.57 4.46
C MET A 46 -14.09 4.82 5.72
N LYS A 47 -15.31 4.29 5.76
CA LYS A 47 -15.79 3.51 6.91
C LYS A 47 -14.93 2.27 7.16
N GLN A 48 -14.54 1.57 6.11
CA GLN A 48 -13.68 0.39 6.18
C GLN A 48 -12.27 0.75 6.64
N LEU A 49 -11.68 1.80 6.07
CA LEU A 49 -10.33 2.26 6.40
C LEU A 49 -10.23 2.77 7.85
N LEU A 50 -11.23 3.54 8.31
CA LEU A 50 -11.22 4.12 9.65
C LEU A 50 -11.50 3.09 10.75
N LYS A 51 -12.17 1.98 10.47
CA LYS A 51 -12.48 0.92 11.45
C LYS A 51 -13.14 1.46 12.74
N GLY A 52 -13.95 2.51 12.61
CA GLY A 52 -14.60 3.18 13.75
C GLY A 52 -13.72 4.15 14.54
N LYS A 53 -12.47 4.37 14.14
CA LYS A 53 -11.61 5.39 14.75
C LYS A 53 -12.05 6.79 14.34
N PRO A 54 -11.91 7.79 15.23
CA PRO A 54 -12.14 9.18 14.87
C PRO A 54 -11.11 9.65 13.84
N ILE A 55 -11.54 10.52 12.92
CA ILE A 55 -10.67 11.19 11.96
C ILE A 55 -10.49 12.66 12.32
N VAL A 56 -9.26 13.14 12.32
CA VAL A 56 -8.89 14.52 12.68
C VAL A 56 -8.06 15.14 11.58
N GLU A 57 -8.45 16.30 11.10
CA GLU A 57 -7.62 17.07 10.16
C GLU A 57 -6.36 17.59 10.88
N THR A 58 -5.21 17.55 10.18
CA THR A 58 -3.93 17.98 10.74
C THR A 58 -3.03 18.61 9.68
N ASP A 59 -2.16 19.53 10.13
CA ASP A 59 -1.06 20.12 9.36
C ASP A 59 0.24 19.33 9.44
N LYS A 60 0.27 18.26 10.25
CA LYS A 60 1.45 17.40 10.43
C LYS A 60 1.65 16.38 9.31
N ILE A 61 0.71 16.29 8.38
CA ILE A 61 0.84 15.52 7.14
C ILE A 61 1.02 16.52 6.00
N ASP A 62 2.14 16.44 5.32
CA ASP A 62 2.35 17.19 4.09
C ASP A 62 1.97 16.33 2.88
N LEU A 63 0.98 16.80 2.14
CA LEU A 63 0.48 16.19 0.92
C LEU A 63 0.91 17.05 -0.27
N ASN A 64 1.97 16.66 -0.95
CA ASN A 64 2.45 17.32 -2.15
C ASN A 64 1.83 16.65 -3.39
N ILE A 65 0.91 17.35 -4.03
CA ILE A 65 0.21 16.94 -5.25
C ILE A 65 -0.13 18.20 -6.05
N PRO A 66 -0.05 18.20 -7.40
CA PRO A 66 -0.38 19.37 -8.20
C PRO A 66 -1.87 19.74 -8.08
N GLU A 67 -2.16 21.03 -8.02
CA GLU A 67 -3.54 21.54 -7.99
C GLU A 67 -4.26 21.31 -9.33
N ILE A 68 -3.51 21.29 -10.43
CA ILE A 68 -4.01 21.02 -11.78
C ILE A 68 -3.19 19.88 -12.37
N ALA A 69 -3.86 18.81 -12.72
CA ALA A 69 -3.32 17.69 -13.48
C ALA A 69 -3.82 17.77 -14.92
N GLU A 70 -2.92 18.08 -15.86
CA GLU A 70 -3.26 18.12 -17.31
C GLU A 70 -3.70 16.74 -17.81
N ASN A 71 -3.10 15.69 -17.25
CA ASN A 71 -3.44 14.30 -17.54
C ASN A 71 -3.68 13.55 -16.23
N GLY A 72 -4.91 13.13 -15.99
CA GLY A 72 -5.29 12.34 -14.80
C GLY A 72 -4.75 10.91 -14.78
N ALA A 73 -4.19 10.40 -15.89
CA ALA A 73 -3.68 9.02 -15.92
C ALA A 73 -2.40 8.85 -15.09
N LEU A 74 -1.65 9.93 -14.84
CA LEU A 74 -0.34 9.85 -14.19
C LEU A 74 -0.05 11.12 -13.37
N VAL A 75 -0.63 11.20 -12.17
CA VAL A 75 -0.50 12.35 -11.27
C VAL A 75 0.51 12.03 -10.18
N PRO A 76 1.64 12.74 -10.10
CA PRO A 76 2.62 12.50 -9.04
C PRO A 76 2.07 12.93 -7.68
N ILE A 77 2.35 12.14 -6.66
CA ILE A 77 2.01 12.43 -5.28
C ILE A 77 3.19 12.09 -4.37
N THR A 78 3.42 12.93 -3.38
CA THR A 78 4.34 12.65 -2.27
C THR A 78 3.65 13.01 -0.97
N VAL A 79 3.73 12.11 -0.01
CA VAL A 79 3.19 12.30 1.34
C VAL A 79 4.31 12.10 2.34
N THR A 80 4.48 13.05 3.24
CA THR A 80 5.36 12.96 4.39
C THR A 80 4.59 13.30 5.65
N SER A 81 5.08 12.85 6.81
CA SER A 81 4.44 13.19 8.08
C SER A 81 5.46 13.34 9.19
N SER A 82 5.20 14.29 10.08
CA SER A 82 5.93 14.47 11.34
C SER A 82 5.26 13.75 12.53
N LEU A 83 4.14 13.08 12.28
CA LEU A 83 3.44 12.27 13.29
C LEU A 83 4.28 11.05 13.65
N LYS A 84 4.21 10.65 14.92
CA LYS A 84 4.84 9.41 15.41
C LYS A 84 3.82 8.27 15.48
N ASP A 85 4.32 7.05 15.54
CA ASP A 85 3.51 5.83 15.75
C ASP A 85 2.43 5.62 14.68
N ILE A 86 2.70 6.05 13.43
CA ILE A 86 1.84 5.75 12.30
C ILE A 86 1.99 4.28 11.96
N LYS A 87 0.87 3.56 11.89
CA LYS A 87 0.80 2.15 11.50
C LYS A 87 0.54 1.97 10.02
N ASN A 88 -0.38 2.78 9.48
CA ASN A 88 -0.74 2.75 8.07
C ASN A 88 -0.79 4.16 7.49
N LEU A 89 -0.40 4.28 6.24
CA LEU A 89 -0.56 5.48 5.43
C LEU A 89 -1.40 5.13 4.20
N ALA A 90 -2.53 5.79 4.04
CA ALA A 90 -3.45 5.52 2.95
C ALA A 90 -3.71 6.77 2.11
N ILE A 91 -3.90 6.56 0.80
CA ILE A 91 -4.33 7.59 -0.16
C ILE A 91 -5.70 7.19 -0.69
N VAL A 92 -6.66 8.09 -0.53
CA VAL A 92 -8.03 7.91 -1.00
C VAL A 92 -8.39 9.02 -1.98
N VAL A 93 -8.97 8.64 -3.11
CA VAL A 93 -9.41 9.55 -4.18
C VAL A 93 -10.93 9.48 -4.27
N GLU A 94 -11.61 10.57 -3.91
CA GLU A 94 -13.06 10.61 -3.72
C GLU A 94 -13.86 10.17 -4.95
N GLN A 95 -13.46 10.64 -6.14
CA GLN A 95 -14.22 10.42 -7.39
C GLN A 95 -13.69 9.26 -8.22
N ASN A 96 -12.79 8.45 -7.71
CA ASN A 96 -12.34 7.25 -8.42
C ASN A 96 -13.36 6.11 -8.25
N PRO A 97 -13.52 5.24 -9.25
CA PRO A 97 -14.34 4.03 -9.14
C PRO A 97 -13.87 3.09 -8.02
N ILE A 98 -12.56 3.09 -7.76
CA ILE A 98 -11.91 2.46 -6.61
C ILE A 98 -11.29 3.60 -5.80
N PRO A 99 -11.94 4.06 -4.71
CA PRO A 99 -11.45 5.22 -3.98
C PRO A 99 -10.13 4.99 -3.26
N LEU A 100 -9.88 3.81 -2.68
CA LEU A 100 -8.59 3.48 -2.06
C LEU A 100 -7.55 3.26 -3.16
N ALA A 101 -6.65 4.21 -3.30
CA ALA A 101 -5.60 4.14 -4.32
C ALA A 101 -4.32 3.47 -3.82
N ILE A 102 -3.97 3.71 -2.56
CA ILE A 102 -2.76 3.17 -1.92
C ILE A 102 -3.05 2.92 -0.45
N GLU A 103 -2.55 1.82 0.07
CA GLU A 103 -2.41 1.55 1.50
C GLU A 103 -1.01 0.98 1.76
N ALA A 104 -0.30 1.57 2.72
CA ALA A 104 1.06 1.17 3.09
C ALA A 104 1.13 0.95 4.60
N VAL A 105 1.50 -0.25 5.01
CA VAL A 105 1.82 -0.58 6.40
C VAL A 105 3.22 -0.06 6.71
N LEU A 106 3.37 0.76 7.73
CA LEU A 106 4.64 1.31 8.16
C LEU A 106 5.20 0.53 9.33
N MET A 107 6.48 0.17 9.23
CA MET A 107 7.22 -0.36 10.37
C MET A 107 7.67 0.79 11.28
N PRO A 108 7.81 0.56 12.60
CA PRO A 108 8.13 1.63 13.56
C PRO A 108 9.44 2.38 13.27
N GLU A 109 10.37 1.71 12.57
CA GLU A 109 11.70 2.27 12.24
C GLU A 109 11.70 3.11 10.95
N LEU A 110 10.59 3.10 10.18
CA LEU A 110 10.50 3.81 8.92
C LEU A 110 9.97 5.22 9.13
N GLU A 111 10.60 6.17 8.43
CA GLU A 111 10.02 7.51 8.30
C GLU A 111 8.74 7.44 7.46
N PRO A 112 7.69 8.18 7.86
CA PRO A 112 6.44 8.22 7.11
C PRO A 112 6.63 8.99 5.79
N PHE A 113 7.06 8.28 4.78
CA PHE A 113 7.30 8.78 3.42
C PHE A 113 6.65 7.85 2.41
N LEU A 114 5.83 8.41 1.53
CA LEU A 114 5.20 7.71 0.41
C LEU A 114 5.31 8.57 -0.83
N SER A 115 5.89 8.05 -1.90
CA SER A 115 5.93 8.70 -3.21
C SER A 115 5.39 7.75 -4.27
N ALA A 116 4.44 8.22 -5.06
CA ALA A 116 3.77 7.40 -6.06
C ALA A 116 3.24 8.24 -7.23
N ARG A 117 2.60 7.56 -8.17
CA ARG A 117 1.81 8.17 -9.23
C ARG A 117 0.41 7.60 -9.19
N LEU A 118 -0.59 8.48 -9.16
CA LEU A 118 -1.99 8.12 -9.07
C LEU A 118 -2.67 8.26 -10.42
N LYS A 119 -3.73 7.48 -10.61
CA LYS A 119 -4.72 7.69 -11.65
C LYS A 119 -5.92 8.41 -11.05
N LEU A 120 -6.25 9.56 -11.57
CA LEU A 120 -7.44 10.34 -11.23
C LEU A 120 -8.44 10.27 -12.38
N ALA A 121 -9.61 9.70 -12.16
CA ALA A 121 -10.65 9.56 -13.19
C ALA A 121 -11.23 10.93 -13.56
N SER A 122 -11.34 11.85 -12.62
CA SER A 122 -11.89 13.20 -12.79
C SER A 122 -11.34 14.15 -11.72
N THR A 123 -11.74 15.42 -11.80
CA THR A 123 -11.48 16.40 -10.74
C THR A 123 -12.01 15.88 -9.39
N SER A 124 -11.16 15.80 -8.40
CA SER A 124 -11.44 15.11 -7.15
C SER A 124 -10.72 15.72 -5.95
N PHE A 125 -11.21 15.46 -4.75
CA PHE A 125 -10.39 15.55 -3.55
C PHE A 125 -9.54 14.29 -3.40
N VAL A 126 -8.29 14.49 -3.03
CA VAL A 126 -7.32 13.45 -2.68
C VAL A 126 -7.02 13.58 -1.21
N PHE A 127 -7.21 12.51 -0.47
CA PHE A 127 -6.97 12.43 0.98
C PHE A 127 -5.70 11.64 1.23
N ALA A 128 -4.83 12.15 2.11
CA ALA A 128 -3.79 11.37 2.75
C ALA A 128 -4.22 11.11 4.20
N ILE A 129 -4.25 9.86 4.61
CA ILE A 129 -4.73 9.42 5.92
C ILE A 129 -3.62 8.63 6.60
N ALA A 130 -3.22 9.09 7.79
CA ALA A 130 -2.27 8.40 8.65
C ALA A 130 -3.01 7.76 9.83
N GLU A 131 -3.03 6.44 9.86
CA GLU A 131 -3.64 5.65 10.94
C GLU A 131 -2.65 5.45 12.07
N THR A 132 -3.04 5.84 13.29
CA THR A 132 -2.36 5.47 14.53
C THR A 132 -3.19 4.42 15.27
N GLU A 133 -2.79 4.07 16.48
CA GLU A 133 -3.54 3.09 17.27
C GLU A 133 -4.96 3.54 17.61
N LYS A 134 -5.16 4.83 17.90
CA LYS A 134 -6.43 5.37 18.43
C LYS A 134 -7.15 6.32 17.50
N VAL A 135 -6.43 6.99 16.63
CA VAL A 135 -6.94 8.10 15.82
C VAL A 135 -6.41 7.99 14.40
N CYS A 136 -7.20 8.36 13.42
CA CYS A 136 -6.78 8.59 12.05
C CYS A 136 -6.62 10.10 11.83
N TYR A 137 -5.46 10.51 11.33
CA TYR A 137 -5.18 11.89 10.96
C TYR A 137 -5.30 12.04 9.45
N SER A 138 -5.78 13.18 8.98
CA SER A 138 -5.98 13.40 7.55
C SER A 138 -5.60 14.79 7.11
N VAL A 139 -5.22 14.88 5.84
CA VAL A 139 -5.15 16.11 5.05
C VAL A 139 -5.78 15.84 3.70
N LYS A 140 -6.38 16.84 3.07
CA LYS A 140 -6.96 16.72 1.73
C LYS A 140 -6.54 17.88 0.86
N LYS A 141 -6.39 17.61 -0.44
CA LYS A 141 -6.23 18.64 -1.48
C LYS A 141 -7.14 18.34 -2.67
N LYS A 142 -7.67 19.40 -3.26
CA LYS A 142 -8.45 19.30 -4.49
C LYS A 142 -7.53 19.33 -5.70
N VAL A 143 -7.67 18.34 -6.58
CA VAL A 143 -6.93 18.28 -7.85
C VAL A 143 -7.90 18.46 -9.00
N LYS A 144 -7.69 19.49 -9.83
CA LYS A 144 -8.44 19.71 -11.04
C LYS A 144 -7.80 18.90 -12.18
N VAL A 145 -8.58 18.01 -12.76
CA VAL A 145 -8.14 17.20 -13.90
C VAL A 145 -8.73 17.78 -15.18
N THR A 146 -7.89 18.10 -16.18
CA THR A 146 -8.32 18.67 -17.44
C THR A 146 -8.63 17.59 -18.49
N ILE A 147 -7.84 16.53 -18.51
CA ILE A 147 -8.10 15.31 -19.28
C ILE A 147 -8.15 14.16 -18.30
N GLY A 148 -9.31 13.53 -18.13
CA GLY A 148 -9.49 12.40 -17.24
C GLY A 148 -8.59 11.23 -17.63
N GLY A 149 -8.00 10.58 -16.63
CA GLY A 149 -7.36 9.29 -16.85
C GLY A 149 -8.44 8.30 -17.24
N CYS A 150 -8.58 8.00 -18.55
CA CYS A 150 -9.54 7.02 -19.02
C CYS A 150 -9.38 5.72 -18.24
N GLY A 151 -10.46 5.31 -17.57
CA GLY A 151 -10.55 4.00 -17.01
C GLY A 151 -10.48 2.99 -18.15
N GLY A 152 -9.35 2.32 -18.32
CA GLY A 152 -9.28 1.11 -19.13
C GLY A 152 -9.71 -0.05 -18.26
#